data_e4055d53281bae71f307d4b4fa753a96
#
_entry.id   e4055d53281bae71f307d4b4fa753a96
#
_cell.length_a   1.000
_cell.length_b   1.000
_cell.length_c   1.000
_cell.angle_alpha   90.00
_cell.angle_beta   90.00
_cell.angle_gamma   90.00
#
_symmetry.space_group_name_H-M   'P 1'
#
loop_
_entity.id
_entity.type
_entity.pdbx_description
1 polymer ?
#
loop_
_entity_poly.entity_id
_entity_poly.type
_entity_poly.pdbx_seq_one_letter_code
_entity_poly.pdbx_strand_id
1 'polypeptide(L)'
;MHIAWIGKKTPFCGNVTYSREVTNGLLDRGHQVSFFHFTNDGQPPALDPGGEGWRAELDRRDVSLPCLYKSQIYTIPAPNAKRVLTQALRELQPDLVHASLTISPIDFVLPEICAELNQPLVATFHPAFDRRRRNIASRTQYLAYQLYAPCLANYHRTIVFSETQREILVKLGVRPQQVVVIPNGVDVDKYSPGPSTLKQRLGLERIFVYLGRVSPEKNLEALLKAWKHSQMGEKCGLLIVGDGPLLNTLKPFYTLQHGIHWLGYIADEQQRIEILRGADVFVLPSLIEGLSLSLLEAMACGLAAVATDVGADGEVLADGAGILLDPTRVTAELQTLLPLLRDQREFTQLLGMKARRRVLERYTLSHNISRVEQLYRELCQGSRQHRRA
;
A
#
# COMPACT_ATOMS: atom_id res chain seq x y z
N MET A 1 -4.83 -9.96 -23.25
CA MET A 1 -3.57 -10.64 -22.85
C MET A 1 -3.87 -11.58 -21.70
N HIS A 2 -3.11 -12.66 -21.58
CA HIS A 2 -3.14 -13.56 -20.43
C HIS A 2 -1.95 -13.26 -19.52
N ILE A 3 -2.21 -12.87 -18.28
CA ILE A 3 -1.22 -12.44 -17.29
C ILE A 3 -1.14 -13.52 -16.19
N ALA A 4 0.04 -14.05 -15.92
CA ALA A 4 0.31 -14.81 -14.71
C ALA A 4 0.72 -13.85 -13.61
N TRP A 5 -0.15 -13.65 -12.62
CA TRP A 5 0.11 -12.78 -11.48
C TRP A 5 0.56 -13.59 -10.27
N ILE A 6 1.78 -13.36 -9.80
CA ILE A 6 2.32 -14.00 -8.59
C ILE A 6 2.25 -12.99 -7.45
N GLY A 7 1.52 -13.31 -6.38
CA GLY A 7 1.32 -12.37 -5.27
C GLY A 7 0.78 -13.01 -4.00
N LYS A 8 0.34 -12.18 -3.07
CA LYS A 8 -0.32 -12.62 -1.83
C LYS A 8 -1.83 -12.46 -1.93
N LYS A 9 -2.58 -13.46 -1.43
CA LYS A 9 -4.00 -13.32 -1.07
C LYS A 9 -4.17 -13.11 0.44
N THR A 10 -3.29 -13.69 1.24
CA THR A 10 -3.31 -13.65 2.71
C THR A 10 -1.89 -13.65 3.27
N PRO A 11 -1.65 -13.16 4.51
CA PRO A 11 -2.54 -12.35 5.34
C PRO A 11 -2.73 -10.94 4.76
N PHE A 12 -3.86 -10.29 5.09
CA PHE A 12 -4.23 -8.98 4.57
C PHE A 12 -3.16 -7.90 4.86
N CYS A 13 -2.78 -7.16 3.82
CA CYS A 13 -1.82 -6.05 3.88
C CYS A 13 -1.92 -5.21 2.60
N GLY A 14 -1.21 -4.08 2.54
CA GLY A 14 -1.20 -3.20 1.36
C GLY A 14 -0.84 -3.90 0.04
N ASN A 15 0.05 -4.90 0.06
CA ASN A 15 0.38 -5.71 -1.12
C ASN A 15 -0.83 -6.54 -1.60
N VAL A 16 -1.63 -7.10 -0.68
CA VAL A 16 -2.86 -7.84 -1.02
C VAL A 16 -3.88 -6.91 -1.65
N THR A 17 -4.10 -5.73 -1.06
CA THR A 17 -5.01 -4.71 -1.62
C THR A 17 -4.56 -4.28 -3.02
N TYR A 18 -3.27 -3.95 -3.20
CA TYR A 18 -2.70 -3.61 -4.51
C TYR A 18 -2.93 -4.72 -5.53
N SER A 19 -2.58 -5.97 -5.19
CA SER A 19 -2.75 -7.11 -6.10
C SER A 19 -4.21 -7.30 -6.50
N ARG A 20 -5.13 -7.22 -5.53
CA ARG A 20 -6.57 -7.32 -5.77
C ARG A 20 -7.09 -6.23 -6.70
N GLU A 21 -6.80 -4.97 -6.38
CA GLU A 21 -7.29 -3.83 -7.17
C GLU A 21 -6.76 -3.85 -8.61
N VAL A 22 -5.47 -4.11 -8.79
CA VAL A 22 -4.87 -4.14 -10.13
C VAL A 22 -5.38 -5.33 -10.93
N THR A 23 -5.46 -6.55 -10.36
CA THR A 23 -5.93 -7.72 -11.08
C THR A 23 -7.42 -7.64 -11.41
N ASN A 24 -8.25 -7.15 -10.50
CA ASN A 24 -9.66 -6.89 -10.78
C ASN A 24 -9.82 -5.87 -11.94
N GLY A 25 -9.06 -4.78 -11.90
CA GLY A 25 -9.13 -3.77 -12.96
C GLY A 25 -8.60 -4.26 -14.32
N LEU A 26 -7.63 -5.19 -14.34
CA LEU A 26 -7.19 -5.86 -15.57
C LEU A 26 -8.29 -6.78 -16.13
N LEU A 27 -9.00 -7.52 -15.28
CA LEU A 27 -10.15 -8.34 -15.67
C LEU A 27 -11.28 -7.48 -16.25
N ASP A 28 -11.62 -6.36 -15.60
CA ASP A 28 -12.64 -5.42 -16.07
C ASP A 28 -12.31 -4.83 -17.46
N ARG A 29 -11.02 -4.83 -17.84
CA ARG A 29 -10.55 -4.41 -19.19
C ARG A 29 -10.43 -5.55 -20.19
N GLY A 30 -10.94 -6.74 -19.83
CA GLY A 30 -10.99 -7.91 -20.73
C GLY A 30 -9.68 -8.69 -20.82
N HIS A 31 -8.74 -8.49 -19.91
CA HIS A 31 -7.57 -9.36 -19.79
C HIS A 31 -7.92 -10.65 -19.06
N GLN A 32 -7.12 -11.69 -19.28
CA GLN A 32 -7.16 -12.92 -18.49
C GLN A 32 -6.07 -12.85 -17.43
N VAL A 33 -6.40 -13.24 -16.18
CA VAL A 33 -5.44 -13.28 -15.08
C VAL A 33 -5.47 -14.66 -14.44
N SER A 34 -4.32 -15.34 -14.38
CA SER A 34 -4.11 -16.52 -13.54
C SER A 34 -3.34 -16.09 -12.30
N PHE A 35 -3.94 -16.24 -11.13
CA PHE A 35 -3.36 -15.76 -9.88
C PHE A 35 -2.62 -16.87 -9.16
N PHE A 36 -1.33 -16.67 -8.90
CA PHE A 36 -0.46 -17.60 -8.18
C PHE A 36 -0.24 -17.09 -6.77
N HIS A 37 -0.62 -17.86 -5.76
CA HIS A 37 -0.43 -17.49 -4.36
C HIS A 37 0.06 -18.67 -3.51
N PHE A 38 0.70 -18.35 -2.39
CA PHE A 38 1.22 -19.37 -1.49
C PHE A 38 0.17 -19.85 -0.50
N THR A 39 0.07 -21.18 -0.35
CA THR A 39 -0.81 -21.86 0.60
C THR A 39 -0.02 -22.86 1.46
N ASN A 40 -0.40 -22.97 2.74
CA ASN A 40 0.08 -24.03 3.61
C ASN A 40 -0.90 -25.21 3.48
N ASP A 41 -0.43 -26.35 3.00
CA ASP A 41 -1.21 -27.58 3.03
C ASP A 41 -1.48 -27.97 4.48
N GLY A 42 -2.76 -27.91 4.91
CA GLY A 42 -3.21 -28.31 6.26
C GLY A 42 -3.69 -27.21 7.19
N GLN A 43 -3.57 -25.93 6.85
CA GLN A 43 -4.33 -24.89 7.56
C GLN A 43 -5.66 -24.64 6.83
N PRO A 44 -6.81 -24.68 7.56
CA PRO A 44 -8.05 -24.17 6.97
C PRO A 44 -7.79 -22.74 6.50
N PRO A 45 -8.44 -22.31 5.37
CA PRO A 45 -8.33 -20.91 4.97
C PRO A 45 -8.66 -20.07 6.19
N ALA A 46 -7.67 -19.33 6.69
CA ALA A 46 -7.93 -18.39 7.75
C ALA A 46 -9.09 -17.53 7.25
N LEU A 47 -10.12 -17.39 8.08
CA LEU A 47 -11.16 -16.38 7.87
C LEU A 47 -10.41 -15.04 7.85
N ASP A 48 -9.92 -14.68 6.67
CA ASP A 48 -9.22 -13.42 6.46
C ASP A 48 -10.32 -12.40 6.11
N PRO A 49 -10.61 -11.46 7.02
CA PRO A 49 -11.63 -10.44 6.78
C PRO A 49 -11.35 -9.60 5.52
N GLY A 50 -10.13 -9.68 4.97
CA GLY A 50 -9.74 -9.02 3.72
C GLY A 50 -9.93 -9.88 2.46
N GLY A 51 -10.46 -11.10 2.58
CA GLY A 51 -10.72 -12.00 1.44
C GLY A 51 -11.89 -11.57 0.56
N GLU A 52 -12.72 -10.64 1.01
CA GLU A 52 -13.81 -10.08 0.21
C GLU A 52 -13.28 -9.15 -0.89
N GLY A 53 -13.95 -9.18 -2.04
CA GLY A 53 -13.69 -8.28 -3.16
C GLY A 53 -12.78 -8.81 -4.28
N TRP A 54 -12.37 -10.08 -4.24
CA TRP A 54 -11.77 -10.74 -5.40
C TRP A 54 -12.85 -11.11 -6.43
N ARG A 55 -12.54 -10.97 -7.72
CA ARG A 55 -13.46 -11.40 -8.77
C ARG A 55 -13.52 -12.92 -8.85
N ALA A 56 -14.71 -13.48 -9.08
CA ALA A 56 -14.93 -14.93 -9.21
C ALA A 56 -14.10 -15.57 -10.34
N GLU A 57 -13.75 -14.81 -11.38
CA GLU A 57 -12.89 -15.24 -12.48
C GLU A 57 -11.47 -15.57 -12.00
N LEU A 58 -10.97 -14.88 -10.97
CA LEU A 58 -9.66 -15.17 -10.36
C LEU A 58 -9.69 -16.50 -9.60
N ASP A 59 -10.79 -16.82 -8.92
CA ASP A 59 -10.93 -18.07 -8.18
C ASP A 59 -10.91 -19.29 -9.11
N ARG A 60 -11.42 -19.16 -10.34
CA ARG A 60 -11.41 -20.23 -11.35
C ARG A 60 -10.03 -20.48 -11.96
N ARG A 61 -9.10 -19.53 -11.86
CA ARG A 61 -7.75 -19.59 -12.42
C ARG A 61 -6.69 -19.38 -11.36
N ASP A 62 -7.02 -19.82 -10.16
CA ASP A 62 -6.16 -19.71 -9.00
C ASP A 62 -5.17 -20.86 -8.95
N VAL A 63 -3.89 -20.56 -8.77
CA VAL A 63 -2.82 -21.57 -8.70
C VAL A 63 -2.17 -21.48 -7.32
N SER A 64 -2.39 -22.52 -6.52
CA SER A 64 -1.77 -22.65 -5.21
C SER A 64 -0.33 -23.11 -5.32
N LEU A 65 0.58 -22.34 -4.71
CA LEU A 65 1.99 -22.70 -4.56
C LEU A 65 2.24 -23.17 -3.12
N PRO A 66 2.85 -24.34 -2.92
CA PRO A 66 3.09 -24.86 -1.57
C PRO A 66 4.11 -24.00 -0.84
N CYS A 67 3.85 -23.70 0.45
CA CYS A 67 4.79 -22.99 1.30
C CYS A 67 4.89 -23.62 2.69
N LEU A 68 6.06 -23.43 3.33
CA LEU A 68 6.32 -23.85 4.71
C LEU A 68 5.83 -22.80 5.69
N TYR A 69 5.96 -21.51 5.33
CA TYR A 69 5.57 -20.39 6.18
C TYR A 69 5.24 -19.16 5.35
N LYS A 70 4.23 -18.41 5.77
CA LYS A 70 3.90 -17.08 5.20
C LYS A 70 3.52 -16.08 6.30
N SER A 71 3.97 -14.85 6.14
CA SER A 71 3.64 -13.72 7.02
C SER A 71 3.23 -12.50 6.19
N GLN A 72 2.92 -11.39 6.83
CA GLN A 72 2.70 -10.13 6.12
C GLN A 72 3.96 -9.62 5.39
N ILE A 73 5.16 -9.98 5.88
CA ILE A 73 6.44 -9.47 5.38
C ILE A 73 7.05 -10.43 4.36
N TYR A 74 7.23 -11.71 4.68
CA TYR A 74 7.97 -12.67 3.87
C TYR A 74 7.24 -14.02 3.75
N THR A 75 7.66 -14.80 2.75
CA THR A 75 7.13 -16.15 2.47
C THR A 75 8.28 -17.13 2.27
N ILE A 76 8.24 -18.27 2.95
CA ILE A 76 9.17 -19.39 2.77
C ILE A 76 8.46 -20.45 1.94
N PRO A 77 8.82 -20.65 0.65
CA PRO A 77 8.22 -21.65 -0.19
C PRO A 77 8.62 -23.07 0.22
N ALA A 78 7.79 -24.05 -0.07
CA ALA A 78 8.17 -25.45 0.06
C ALA A 78 9.21 -25.85 -1.04
N PRO A 79 10.03 -26.89 -0.83
CA PRO A 79 11.07 -27.29 -1.79
C PRO A 79 10.58 -27.57 -3.21
N ASN A 80 9.33 -28.02 -3.37
CA ASN A 80 8.71 -28.33 -4.66
C ASN A 80 8.01 -27.12 -5.33
N ALA A 81 7.96 -25.95 -4.66
CA ALA A 81 7.25 -24.76 -5.17
C ALA A 81 7.79 -24.28 -6.53
N LYS A 82 9.13 -24.28 -6.73
CA LYS A 82 9.76 -23.96 -8.03
C LYS A 82 9.23 -24.87 -9.15
N ARG A 83 9.16 -26.17 -8.91
CA ARG A 83 8.67 -27.15 -9.88
C ARG A 83 7.20 -26.92 -10.23
N VAL A 84 6.34 -26.74 -9.21
CA VAL A 84 4.90 -26.49 -9.40
C VAL A 84 4.70 -25.19 -10.20
N LEU A 85 5.39 -24.12 -9.85
CA LEU A 85 5.31 -22.84 -10.56
C LEU A 85 5.75 -22.97 -12.03
N THR A 86 6.90 -23.60 -12.29
CA THR A 86 7.42 -23.79 -13.66
C THR A 86 6.48 -24.62 -14.51
N GLN A 87 5.92 -25.70 -13.96
CA GLN A 87 4.97 -26.54 -14.67
C GLN A 87 3.68 -25.77 -14.99
N ALA A 88 3.09 -25.08 -14.02
CA ALA A 88 1.88 -24.31 -14.24
C ALA A 88 2.07 -23.19 -15.28
N LEU A 89 3.20 -22.46 -15.26
CA LEU A 89 3.51 -21.45 -16.26
C LEU A 89 3.68 -22.05 -17.67
N ARG A 90 4.25 -23.26 -17.77
CA ARG A 90 4.40 -23.98 -19.03
C ARG A 90 3.06 -24.42 -19.61
N GLU A 91 2.14 -24.88 -18.75
CA GLU A 91 0.79 -25.31 -19.15
C GLU A 91 -0.11 -24.14 -19.53
N LEU A 92 -0.06 -23.04 -18.75
CA LEU A 92 -0.91 -21.86 -18.95
C LEU A 92 -0.45 -20.96 -20.09
N GLN A 93 0.84 -20.99 -20.44
CA GLN A 93 1.45 -20.18 -21.49
C GLN A 93 1.00 -18.69 -21.47
N PRO A 94 1.15 -17.96 -20.34
CA PRO A 94 0.74 -16.56 -20.28
C PRO A 94 1.56 -15.70 -21.24
N ASP A 95 1.01 -14.56 -21.68
CA ASP A 95 1.73 -13.56 -22.48
C ASP A 95 2.86 -12.90 -21.68
N LEU A 96 2.70 -12.78 -20.35
CA LEU A 96 3.70 -12.26 -19.42
C LEU A 96 3.48 -12.77 -17.98
N VAL A 97 4.53 -12.69 -17.18
CA VAL A 97 4.52 -12.94 -15.74
C VAL A 97 4.70 -11.64 -14.99
N HIS A 98 3.82 -11.34 -14.05
CA HIS A 98 3.96 -10.23 -13.11
C HIS A 98 4.13 -10.74 -11.69
N ALA A 99 5.25 -10.43 -11.05
CA ALA A 99 5.52 -10.75 -9.66
C ALA A 99 5.30 -9.52 -8.77
N SER A 100 4.21 -9.50 -8.02
CA SER A 100 4.02 -8.60 -6.87
C SER A 100 4.87 -9.15 -5.72
N LEU A 101 6.13 -8.70 -5.61
CA LEU A 101 7.17 -9.36 -4.83
C LEU A 101 6.79 -9.49 -3.35
N THR A 102 7.02 -10.67 -2.80
CA THR A 102 6.54 -11.06 -1.48
C THR A 102 7.67 -11.27 -0.47
N ILE A 103 8.89 -10.87 -0.83
CA ILE A 103 10.13 -11.20 -0.10
C ILE A 103 10.21 -12.72 0.10
N SER A 104 10.48 -13.42 -0.98
CA SER A 104 10.52 -14.87 -1.04
C SER A 104 11.72 -15.36 -1.85
N PRO A 105 12.33 -16.50 -1.51
CA PRO A 105 13.34 -17.15 -2.37
C PRO A 105 12.87 -17.39 -3.82
N ILE A 106 11.57 -17.55 -4.05
CA ILE A 106 11.00 -17.67 -5.41
C ILE A 106 11.30 -16.43 -6.26
N ASP A 107 11.32 -15.24 -5.66
CA ASP A 107 11.58 -13.99 -6.38
C ASP A 107 12.93 -14.02 -7.12
N PHE A 108 13.92 -14.74 -6.57
CA PHE A 108 15.28 -14.84 -7.12
C PHE A 108 15.42 -15.87 -8.26
N VAL A 109 14.51 -16.85 -8.34
CA VAL A 109 14.54 -17.88 -9.38
C VAL A 109 13.57 -17.60 -10.54
N LEU A 110 12.65 -16.63 -10.36
CA LEU A 110 11.70 -16.23 -11.40
C LEU A 110 12.37 -15.79 -12.72
N PRO A 111 13.46 -14.99 -12.71
CA PRO A 111 14.12 -14.61 -13.96
C PRO A 111 14.62 -15.80 -14.78
N GLU A 112 15.18 -16.83 -14.13
CA GLU A 112 15.63 -18.05 -14.76
C GLU A 112 14.45 -18.82 -15.39
N ILE A 113 13.38 -19.03 -14.61
CA ILE A 113 12.17 -19.74 -15.07
C ILE A 113 11.55 -19.03 -16.27
N CYS A 114 11.40 -17.71 -16.20
CA CYS A 114 10.79 -16.94 -17.27
C CYS A 114 11.68 -16.86 -18.53
N ALA A 115 13.01 -16.84 -18.36
CA ALA A 115 13.94 -16.93 -19.48
C ALA A 115 13.84 -18.29 -20.20
N GLU A 116 13.81 -19.42 -19.47
CA GLU A 116 13.59 -20.77 -20.03
C GLU A 116 12.27 -20.88 -20.82
N LEU A 117 11.21 -20.20 -20.33
CA LEU A 117 9.89 -20.23 -20.96
C LEU A 117 9.69 -19.12 -22.01
N ASN A 118 10.72 -18.27 -22.25
CA ASN A 118 10.63 -17.11 -23.14
C ASN A 118 9.46 -16.18 -22.82
N GLN A 119 9.19 -15.93 -21.51
CA GLN A 119 8.11 -15.08 -21.03
C GLN A 119 8.65 -13.75 -20.49
N PRO A 120 8.08 -12.60 -20.87
CA PRO A 120 8.40 -11.32 -20.23
C PRO A 120 8.08 -11.37 -18.74
N LEU A 121 8.97 -10.80 -17.91
CA LEU A 121 8.85 -10.77 -16.47
C LEU A 121 8.85 -9.34 -15.94
N VAL A 122 7.81 -8.99 -15.20
CA VAL A 122 7.64 -7.69 -14.51
C VAL A 122 7.62 -7.92 -13.01
N ALA A 123 8.25 -7.04 -12.25
CA ALA A 123 8.12 -6.98 -10.80
C ALA A 123 7.34 -5.74 -10.36
N THR A 124 6.56 -5.83 -9.27
CA THR A 124 6.25 -4.69 -8.41
C THR A 124 6.99 -4.84 -7.09
N PHE A 125 7.81 -3.84 -6.75
CA PHE A 125 8.69 -3.86 -5.59
C PHE A 125 8.11 -3.02 -4.46
N HIS A 126 7.55 -3.69 -3.45
CA HIS A 126 6.79 -3.08 -2.35
C HIS A 126 7.58 -2.63 -1.12
N PRO A 127 8.82 -3.09 -0.85
CA PRO A 127 9.49 -2.74 0.39
C PRO A 127 9.48 -1.25 0.66
N ALA A 128 9.08 -0.90 1.87
CA ALA A 128 9.11 0.45 2.37
C ALA A 128 10.56 0.98 2.38
N PHE A 129 10.75 2.29 2.37
CA PHE A 129 12.08 2.90 2.34
C PHE A 129 12.11 4.21 3.15
N ASP A 130 13.31 4.57 3.61
CA ASP A 130 13.63 5.89 4.14
C ASP A 130 14.92 6.39 3.47
N ARG A 131 14.82 7.51 2.76
CA ARG A 131 15.95 8.13 2.05
C ARG A 131 17.10 8.49 2.99
N ARG A 132 16.80 8.89 4.23
CA ARG A 132 17.78 9.44 5.18
C ARG A 132 18.36 8.40 6.15
N ARG A 133 17.91 7.15 6.13
CA ARG A 133 18.40 6.04 6.99
C ARG A 133 18.50 6.41 8.48
N ARG A 134 17.50 7.11 9.00
CA ARG A 134 17.53 7.77 10.32
C ARG A 134 17.49 6.80 11.51
N ASN A 135 17.02 5.57 11.30
CA ASN A 135 16.83 4.58 12.38
C ASN A 135 17.29 3.17 11.95
N ILE A 136 17.35 2.24 12.94
CA ILE A 136 17.78 0.86 12.70
C ILE A 136 16.85 0.17 11.69
N ALA A 137 15.54 0.40 11.77
CA ALA A 137 14.57 -0.20 10.87
C ALA A 137 14.77 0.27 9.42
N SER A 138 15.12 1.53 9.18
CA SER A 138 15.42 2.03 7.84
C SER A 138 16.74 1.47 7.28
N ARG A 139 17.70 1.12 8.16
CA ARG A 139 18.94 0.44 7.76
C ARG A 139 18.68 -1.02 7.34
N THR A 140 17.83 -1.74 8.08
CA THR A 140 17.45 -3.12 7.71
C THR A 140 16.67 -3.17 6.41
N GLN A 141 15.84 -2.18 6.13
CA GLN A 141 15.15 -2.07 4.85
C GLN A 141 16.09 -1.80 3.69
N TYR A 142 17.11 -0.96 3.90
CA TYR A 142 18.13 -0.74 2.87
C TYR A 142 18.90 -2.02 2.52
N LEU A 143 19.11 -2.94 3.48
CA LEU A 143 19.65 -4.27 3.19
C LEU A 143 18.74 -5.07 2.25
N ALA A 144 17.43 -4.97 2.40
CA ALA A 144 16.49 -5.60 1.46
C ALA A 144 16.67 -5.05 0.04
N TYR A 145 16.87 -3.74 -0.11
CA TYR A 145 17.19 -3.14 -1.41
C TYR A 145 18.51 -3.65 -2.00
N GLN A 146 19.57 -3.73 -1.18
CA GLN A 146 20.86 -4.26 -1.61
C GLN A 146 20.77 -5.73 -2.02
N LEU A 147 19.98 -6.53 -1.30
CA LEU A 147 19.76 -7.94 -1.62
C LEU A 147 18.97 -8.11 -2.93
N TYR A 148 17.93 -7.27 -3.14
CA TYR A 148 17.05 -7.41 -4.29
C TYR A 148 17.59 -6.74 -5.56
N ALA A 149 18.41 -5.70 -5.48
CA ALA A 149 18.85 -4.97 -6.66
C ALA A 149 19.54 -5.85 -7.72
N PRO A 150 20.46 -6.79 -7.39
CA PRO A 150 21.04 -7.71 -8.37
C PRO A 150 20.00 -8.65 -9.00
N CYS A 151 19.00 -9.07 -8.24
CA CYS A 151 17.89 -9.89 -8.74
C CYS A 151 17.02 -9.08 -9.70
N LEU A 152 16.61 -7.88 -9.32
CA LEU A 152 15.76 -6.99 -10.11
C LEU A 152 16.42 -6.58 -11.44
N ALA A 153 17.75 -6.54 -11.50
CA ALA A 153 18.50 -6.31 -12.73
C ALA A 153 18.26 -7.38 -13.82
N ASN A 154 17.74 -8.56 -13.44
CA ASN A 154 17.36 -9.65 -14.33
C ASN A 154 15.87 -9.67 -14.71
N TYR A 155 15.06 -8.76 -14.14
CA TYR A 155 13.69 -8.55 -14.56
C TYR A 155 13.64 -7.63 -15.79
N HIS A 156 12.66 -7.83 -16.67
CA HIS A 156 12.48 -6.95 -17.82
C HIS A 156 12.10 -5.54 -17.40
N ARG A 157 11.21 -5.41 -16.42
CA ARG A 157 10.81 -4.14 -15.78
C ARG A 157 10.52 -4.35 -14.31
N THR A 158 10.79 -3.33 -13.52
CA THR A 158 10.46 -3.25 -12.09
C THR A 158 9.62 -2.00 -11.85
N ILE A 159 8.39 -2.19 -11.41
CA ILE A 159 7.50 -1.11 -10.98
C ILE A 159 7.87 -0.72 -9.55
N VAL A 160 8.00 0.56 -9.32
CA VAL A 160 8.18 1.21 -8.02
C VAL A 160 7.16 2.34 -7.85
N PHE A 161 6.94 2.83 -6.63
CA PHE A 161 5.86 3.76 -6.35
C PHE A 161 6.29 5.23 -6.31
N SER A 162 7.61 5.53 -6.36
CA SER A 162 8.14 6.88 -6.27
C SER A 162 9.46 7.04 -7.02
N GLU A 163 9.79 8.28 -7.37
CA GLU A 163 11.10 8.60 -7.96
C GLU A 163 12.24 8.33 -6.98
N THR A 164 12.03 8.60 -5.68
CA THR A 164 13.03 8.29 -4.65
C THR A 164 13.35 6.80 -4.61
N GLN A 165 12.35 5.92 -4.72
CA GLN A 165 12.55 4.47 -4.76
C GLN A 165 13.31 4.05 -6.02
N ARG A 166 12.99 4.65 -7.17
CA ARG A 166 13.72 4.46 -8.44
C ARG A 166 15.18 4.85 -8.30
N GLU A 167 15.47 6.03 -7.77
CA GLU A 167 16.86 6.50 -7.55
C GLU A 167 17.67 5.52 -6.69
N ILE A 168 17.06 4.94 -5.62
CA ILE A 168 17.75 3.98 -4.75
C ILE A 168 18.13 2.73 -5.55
N LEU A 169 17.20 2.15 -6.32
CA LEU A 169 17.48 0.95 -7.11
C LEU A 169 18.53 1.21 -8.22
N VAL A 170 18.45 2.35 -8.88
CA VAL A 170 19.44 2.74 -9.91
C VAL A 170 20.83 2.92 -9.29
N LYS A 171 20.95 3.56 -8.11
CA LYS A 171 22.21 3.66 -7.36
C LYS A 171 22.77 2.30 -6.93
N LEU A 172 21.93 1.30 -6.77
CA LEU A 172 22.31 -0.08 -6.44
C LEU A 172 22.58 -0.94 -7.69
N GLY A 173 22.60 -0.35 -8.89
CA GLY A 173 23.02 -1.02 -10.12
C GLY A 173 21.90 -1.54 -11.02
N VAL A 174 20.62 -1.32 -10.69
CA VAL A 174 19.52 -1.62 -11.62
C VAL A 174 19.52 -0.58 -12.74
N ARG A 175 19.42 -1.04 -13.99
CA ARG A 175 19.46 -0.13 -15.15
C ARG A 175 18.27 0.85 -15.12
N PRO A 176 18.47 2.16 -15.37
CA PRO A 176 17.40 3.17 -15.29
C PRO A 176 16.17 2.83 -16.14
N GLN A 177 16.37 2.19 -17.30
CA GLN A 177 15.29 1.81 -18.22
C GLN A 177 14.45 0.63 -17.69
N GLN A 178 14.97 -0.14 -16.73
CA GLN A 178 14.26 -1.26 -16.11
C GLN A 178 13.35 -0.82 -14.97
N VAL A 179 13.61 0.35 -14.37
CA VAL A 179 12.82 0.83 -13.22
C VAL A 179 11.79 1.85 -13.69
N VAL A 180 10.52 1.51 -13.52
CA VAL A 180 9.38 2.35 -13.96
C VAL A 180 8.60 2.80 -12.73
N VAL A 181 8.39 4.10 -12.60
CA VAL A 181 7.58 4.66 -11.51
C VAL A 181 6.11 4.63 -11.89
N ILE A 182 5.35 3.75 -11.25
CA ILE A 182 3.89 3.69 -11.35
C ILE A 182 3.35 3.68 -9.92
N PRO A 183 2.96 4.85 -9.37
CA PRO A 183 2.47 4.91 -7.99
C PRO A 183 1.18 4.12 -7.81
N ASN A 184 0.92 3.68 -6.57
CA ASN A 184 -0.39 3.12 -6.22
C ASN A 184 -1.51 4.10 -6.56
N GLY A 185 -2.69 3.55 -6.85
CA GLY A 185 -3.90 4.31 -7.07
C GLY A 185 -4.98 3.99 -6.06
N VAL A 186 -5.93 4.90 -5.92
CA VAL A 186 -7.14 4.73 -5.14
C VAL A 186 -8.37 4.88 -6.05
N ASP A 187 -9.41 4.10 -5.78
CA ASP A 187 -10.71 4.22 -6.45
C ASP A 187 -11.42 5.50 -5.98
N VAL A 188 -11.36 6.55 -6.82
CA VAL A 188 -11.89 7.89 -6.49
C VAL A 188 -13.40 8.01 -6.61
N ASP A 189 -14.06 7.00 -7.14
CA ASP A 189 -15.52 6.91 -7.20
C ASP A 189 -16.05 6.36 -5.87
N LYS A 190 -15.40 5.33 -5.33
CA LYS A 190 -15.67 4.80 -3.99
C LYS A 190 -15.25 5.79 -2.91
N TYR A 191 -13.97 6.17 -2.89
CA TYR A 191 -13.39 7.10 -1.93
C TYR A 191 -13.56 8.53 -2.45
N SER A 192 -14.68 9.14 -2.08
CA SER A 192 -15.05 10.48 -2.52
C SER A 192 -15.74 11.23 -1.38
N PRO A 193 -15.69 12.57 -1.35
CA PRO A 193 -16.50 13.35 -0.42
C PRO A 193 -17.98 12.98 -0.53
N GLY A 194 -18.64 12.92 0.61
CA GLY A 194 -20.05 12.53 0.65
C GLY A 194 -20.66 12.73 2.03
N PRO A 195 -21.96 12.46 2.18
CA PRO A 195 -22.62 12.58 3.46
C PRO A 195 -22.08 11.56 4.48
N SER A 196 -22.03 11.96 5.75
CA SER A 196 -21.72 11.08 6.88
C SER A 196 -22.47 11.58 8.11
N THR A 197 -22.99 10.63 8.87
CA THR A 197 -23.67 10.90 10.16
C THR A 197 -22.70 10.82 11.35
N LEU A 198 -21.42 10.56 11.10
CA LEU A 198 -20.42 10.25 12.12
C LEU A 198 -20.31 11.33 13.20
N LYS A 199 -20.25 12.61 12.81
CA LYS A 199 -20.17 13.75 13.76
C LYS A 199 -21.38 13.81 14.67
N GLN A 200 -22.58 13.60 14.12
CA GLN A 200 -23.83 13.60 14.89
C GLN A 200 -23.88 12.42 15.88
N ARG A 201 -23.53 11.22 15.41
CA ARG A 201 -23.50 10.00 16.25
C ARG A 201 -22.53 10.10 17.43
N LEU A 202 -21.40 10.78 17.24
CA LEU A 202 -20.39 10.93 18.27
C LEU A 202 -20.55 12.23 19.09
N GLY A 203 -21.42 13.13 18.68
CA GLY A 203 -21.59 14.45 19.33
C GLY A 203 -20.39 15.38 19.14
N LEU A 204 -19.61 15.17 18.07
CA LEU A 204 -18.38 15.90 17.79
C LEU A 204 -18.57 16.92 16.66
N GLU A 205 -17.84 18.02 16.73
CA GLU A 205 -17.79 19.04 15.67
C GLU A 205 -16.56 18.88 14.75
N ARG A 206 -15.46 18.39 15.32
CA ARG A 206 -14.19 18.17 14.60
C ARG A 206 -13.69 16.76 14.84
N ILE A 207 -13.32 16.08 13.76
CA ILE A 207 -12.82 14.70 13.82
C ILE A 207 -11.48 14.61 13.10
N PHE A 208 -10.49 14.16 13.86
CA PHE A 208 -9.21 13.69 13.36
C PHE A 208 -9.23 12.18 13.28
N VAL A 209 -8.62 11.61 12.25
CA VAL A 209 -8.62 10.15 12.08
C VAL A 209 -7.21 9.64 11.75
N TYR A 210 -6.87 8.54 12.39
CA TYR A 210 -5.78 7.65 12.01
C TYR A 210 -6.39 6.35 11.49
N LEU A 211 -5.93 5.88 10.34
CA LEU A 211 -6.35 4.58 9.78
C LEU A 211 -5.10 3.80 9.40
N GLY A 212 -4.86 2.70 10.11
CA GLY A 212 -3.70 1.87 9.88
C GLY A 212 -3.41 0.89 11.01
N ARG A 213 -2.38 0.08 10.84
CA ARG A 213 -1.94 -0.90 11.84
C ARG A 213 -1.39 -0.22 13.09
N VAL A 214 -1.75 -0.72 14.26
CA VAL A 214 -1.25 -0.21 15.56
C VAL A 214 0.08 -0.92 15.90
N SER A 215 1.17 -0.46 15.29
CA SER A 215 2.49 -1.09 15.35
C SER A 215 3.62 -0.06 15.47
N PRO A 216 4.83 -0.47 15.90
CA PRO A 216 5.94 0.46 16.19
C PRO A 216 6.31 1.36 15.01
N GLU A 217 6.33 0.82 13.79
CA GLU A 217 6.69 1.56 12.58
C GLU A 217 5.68 2.64 12.21
N LYS A 218 4.43 2.51 12.69
CA LYS A 218 3.38 3.51 12.46
C LYS A 218 3.41 4.68 13.47
N ASN A 219 4.21 4.55 14.53
CA ASN A 219 4.49 5.63 15.49
C ASN A 219 3.25 6.32 16.06
N LEU A 220 2.15 5.55 16.20
CA LEU A 220 0.88 6.09 16.70
C LEU A 220 1.02 6.76 18.06
N GLU A 221 1.95 6.28 18.90
CA GLU A 221 2.21 6.84 20.21
C GLU A 221 2.60 8.34 20.16
N ALA A 222 3.33 8.77 19.12
CA ALA A 222 3.69 10.18 18.95
C ALA A 222 2.45 11.06 18.73
N LEU A 223 1.48 10.59 17.92
CA LEU A 223 0.19 11.26 17.73
C LEU A 223 -0.62 11.29 19.03
N LEU A 224 -0.71 10.17 19.75
CA LEU A 224 -1.47 10.08 21.01
C LEU A 224 -0.88 10.99 22.09
N LYS A 225 0.45 11.06 22.21
CA LYS A 225 1.13 12.00 23.10
C LYS A 225 0.84 13.46 22.73
N ALA A 226 0.98 13.81 21.45
CA ALA A 226 0.69 15.16 20.97
C ALA A 226 -0.78 15.52 21.23
N TRP A 227 -1.72 14.64 20.91
CA TRP A 227 -3.15 14.84 21.12
C TRP A 227 -3.48 15.16 22.59
N LYS A 228 -2.99 14.31 23.50
CA LYS A 228 -3.21 14.50 24.95
C LYS A 228 -2.70 15.84 25.49
N HIS A 229 -1.57 16.33 24.99
CA HIS A 229 -0.98 17.60 25.40
C HIS A 229 -1.63 18.83 24.74
N SER A 230 -2.28 18.64 23.59
CA SER A 230 -2.85 19.75 22.81
C SER A 230 -4.20 20.26 23.30
N GLN A 231 -4.79 19.66 24.34
CA GLN A 231 -6.06 20.09 24.93
C GLN A 231 -7.15 20.37 23.87
N MET A 232 -7.48 19.37 23.06
CA MET A 232 -8.31 19.53 21.87
C MET A 232 -9.78 19.90 22.15
N GLY A 233 -10.23 19.83 23.41
CA GLY A 233 -11.60 20.17 23.83
C GLY A 233 -12.60 19.03 23.62
N GLU A 234 -13.76 19.16 24.25
CA GLU A 234 -14.78 18.07 24.28
C GLU A 234 -15.49 17.83 22.94
N LYS A 235 -15.51 18.83 22.06
CA LYS A 235 -16.17 18.74 20.74
C LYS A 235 -15.22 18.28 19.61
N CYS A 236 -13.98 17.91 19.98
CA CYS A 236 -12.99 17.44 19.04
C CYS A 236 -12.56 16.00 19.40
N GLY A 237 -12.59 15.07 18.44
CA GLY A 237 -12.24 13.68 18.67
C GLY A 237 -11.15 13.17 17.74
N LEU A 238 -10.31 12.28 18.28
CA LEU A 238 -9.35 11.49 17.52
C LEU A 238 -9.85 10.05 17.40
N LEU A 239 -10.13 9.60 16.18
CA LEU A 239 -10.55 8.23 15.90
C LEU A 239 -9.35 7.40 15.47
N ILE A 240 -9.16 6.26 16.14
CA ILE A 240 -8.13 5.28 15.81
C ILE A 240 -8.82 4.07 15.18
N VAL A 241 -8.61 3.90 13.87
CA VAL A 241 -9.14 2.78 13.09
C VAL A 241 -8.00 1.83 12.76
N GLY A 242 -8.08 0.62 13.28
CA GLY A 242 -7.08 -0.43 13.06
C GLY A 242 -6.76 -1.21 14.32
N ASP A 243 -5.96 -2.24 14.14
CA ASP A 243 -5.50 -3.16 15.17
C ASP A 243 -4.00 -3.42 15.02
N GLY A 244 -3.38 -4.01 16.02
CA GLY A 244 -1.97 -4.38 15.98
C GLY A 244 -1.35 -4.61 17.35
N PRO A 245 -0.07 -5.00 17.37
CA PRO A 245 0.61 -5.46 18.59
C PRO A 245 0.67 -4.41 19.72
N LEU A 246 0.60 -3.12 19.40
CA LEU A 246 0.66 -2.06 20.41
C LEU A 246 -0.72 -1.64 20.94
N LEU A 247 -1.84 -2.17 20.40
CA LEU A 247 -3.19 -1.75 20.80
C LEU A 247 -3.40 -1.89 22.31
N ASN A 248 -3.14 -3.08 22.86
CA ASN A 248 -3.36 -3.37 24.27
C ASN A 248 -2.42 -2.61 25.20
N THR A 249 -1.26 -2.19 24.70
CA THR A 249 -0.30 -1.38 25.45
C THR A 249 -0.70 0.09 25.49
N LEU A 250 -1.24 0.65 24.40
CA LEU A 250 -1.55 2.07 24.29
C LEU A 250 -2.94 2.44 24.80
N LYS A 251 -3.95 1.61 24.49
CA LYS A 251 -5.36 1.90 24.78
C LYS A 251 -5.65 2.25 26.25
N PRO A 252 -5.03 1.63 27.28
CA PRO A 252 -5.29 1.96 28.68
C PRO A 252 -4.87 3.40 29.08
N PHE A 253 -3.86 3.99 28.39
CA PHE A 253 -3.32 5.32 28.71
C PHE A 253 -3.95 6.45 27.90
N TYR A 254 -4.66 6.11 26.80
CA TYR A 254 -5.24 7.04 25.85
C TYR A 254 -6.71 6.70 25.62
N THR A 255 -7.56 7.24 26.48
CA THR A 255 -8.98 6.83 26.60
C THR A 255 -9.93 7.88 26.04
N LEU A 256 -11.21 7.59 26.09
CA LEU A 256 -12.29 8.51 25.73
C LEU A 256 -12.24 9.83 26.56
N GLN A 257 -11.76 9.78 27.81
CA GLN A 257 -11.55 10.99 28.62
C GLN A 257 -10.59 12.01 27.98
N HIS A 258 -9.71 11.53 27.08
CA HIS A 258 -8.83 12.37 26.29
C HIS A 258 -9.42 12.72 24.91
N GLY A 259 -10.68 12.39 24.63
CA GLY A 259 -11.29 12.54 23.31
C GLY A 259 -10.76 11.53 22.26
N ILE A 260 -10.21 10.38 22.69
CA ILE A 260 -9.64 9.36 21.82
C ILE A 260 -10.59 8.15 21.73
N HIS A 261 -11.06 7.86 20.53
CA HIS A 261 -12.01 6.78 20.22
C HIS A 261 -11.29 5.63 19.50
N TRP A 262 -11.15 4.49 20.16
CA TRP A 262 -10.58 3.28 19.57
C TRP A 262 -11.67 2.46 18.89
N LEU A 263 -11.70 2.46 17.56
CA LEU A 263 -12.72 1.74 16.78
C LEU A 263 -12.28 0.30 16.43
N GLY A 264 -11.00 -0.04 16.65
CA GLY A 264 -10.48 -1.36 16.31
C GLY A 264 -10.35 -1.57 14.80
N TYR A 265 -10.16 -2.82 14.40
CA TYR A 265 -10.14 -3.21 13.00
C TYR A 265 -11.55 -3.18 12.40
N ILE A 266 -11.71 -2.51 11.28
CA ILE A 266 -12.98 -2.41 10.54
C ILE A 266 -12.79 -3.10 9.19
N ALA A 267 -13.40 -4.27 9.03
CA ALA A 267 -13.34 -5.05 7.79
C ALA A 267 -14.18 -4.42 6.67
N ASP A 268 -15.36 -3.92 7.01
CA ASP A 268 -16.30 -3.31 6.06
C ASP A 268 -15.73 -2.04 5.43
N GLU A 269 -15.53 -2.08 4.09
CA GLU A 269 -15.02 -0.96 3.32
C GLU A 269 -15.97 0.25 3.37
N GLN A 270 -17.27 0.04 3.33
CA GLN A 270 -18.26 1.13 3.36
C GLN A 270 -18.23 1.87 4.69
N GLN A 271 -18.06 1.14 5.79
CA GLN A 271 -17.90 1.75 7.10
C GLN A 271 -16.61 2.57 7.20
N ARG A 272 -15.50 2.11 6.61
CA ARG A 272 -14.26 2.90 6.54
C ARG A 272 -14.45 4.17 5.71
N ILE A 273 -15.14 4.08 4.58
CA ILE A 273 -15.46 5.23 3.72
C ILE A 273 -16.34 6.24 4.50
N GLU A 274 -17.36 5.78 5.23
CA GLU A 274 -18.21 6.66 6.04
C GLU A 274 -17.41 7.40 7.11
N ILE A 275 -16.44 6.72 7.76
CA ILE A 275 -15.56 7.34 8.74
C ILE A 275 -14.69 8.43 8.09
N LEU A 276 -14.09 8.13 6.95
CA LEU A 276 -13.28 9.12 6.22
C LEU A 276 -14.14 10.31 5.77
N ARG A 277 -15.33 10.09 5.23
CA ARG A 277 -16.25 11.17 4.85
C ARG A 277 -16.67 12.06 6.01
N GLY A 278 -16.74 11.50 7.21
CA GLY A 278 -17.11 12.24 8.43
C GLY A 278 -15.96 12.97 9.12
N ALA A 279 -14.73 12.65 8.78
CA ALA A 279 -13.55 13.25 9.39
C ALA A 279 -13.11 14.54 8.66
N ASP A 280 -12.35 15.37 9.35
CA ASP A 280 -11.81 16.63 8.81
C ASP A 280 -10.31 16.51 8.47
N VAL A 281 -9.57 15.78 9.29
CA VAL A 281 -8.11 15.66 9.20
C VAL A 281 -7.69 14.20 9.31
N PHE A 282 -6.84 13.77 8.41
CA PHE A 282 -6.15 12.48 8.46
C PHE A 282 -4.72 12.68 8.94
N VAL A 283 -4.27 11.86 9.91
CA VAL A 283 -2.91 11.96 10.47
C VAL A 283 -2.20 10.61 10.35
N LEU A 284 -1.05 10.60 9.69
CA LEU A 284 -0.20 9.41 9.51
C LEU A 284 1.23 9.69 10.01
N PRO A 285 1.54 9.42 11.29
CA PRO A 285 2.83 9.77 11.90
C PRO A 285 3.92 8.72 11.71
N SER A 286 3.83 7.92 10.65
CA SER A 286 4.67 6.74 10.42
C SER A 286 6.16 7.07 10.36
N LEU A 287 7.01 6.17 10.87
CA LEU A 287 8.47 6.25 10.74
C LEU A 287 8.98 5.67 9.42
N ILE A 288 8.18 4.81 8.80
CA ILE A 288 8.54 4.08 7.59
C ILE A 288 7.27 3.77 6.80
N GLU A 289 7.30 4.09 5.50
CA GLU A 289 6.24 3.77 4.55
C GLU A 289 6.82 3.34 3.19
N GLY A 290 6.00 2.64 2.41
CA GLY A 290 6.18 2.55 0.96
C GLY A 290 5.45 3.74 0.31
N LEU A 291 4.20 3.50 -0.10
CA LEU A 291 3.19 4.49 -0.43
C LEU A 291 1.92 4.09 0.30
N SER A 292 1.42 4.96 1.17
CA SER A 292 0.28 4.64 2.03
C SER A 292 -1.04 4.71 1.27
N LEU A 293 -1.73 3.57 1.17
CA LEU A 293 -3.09 3.53 0.58
C LEU A 293 -4.09 4.31 1.45
N SER A 294 -4.00 4.21 2.78
CA SER A 294 -4.91 4.94 3.67
C SER A 294 -4.75 6.46 3.56
N LEU A 295 -3.53 6.95 3.25
CA LEU A 295 -3.30 8.35 2.92
C LEU A 295 -4.04 8.75 1.63
N LEU A 296 -3.92 7.94 0.57
CA LEU A 296 -4.61 8.20 -0.70
C LEU A 296 -6.14 8.14 -0.54
N GLU A 297 -6.65 7.17 0.24
CA GLU A 297 -8.08 7.03 0.54
C GLU A 297 -8.63 8.26 1.28
N ALA A 298 -7.91 8.73 2.29
CA ALA A 298 -8.27 9.93 3.05
C ALA A 298 -8.23 11.19 2.18
N MET A 299 -7.18 11.37 1.40
CA MET A 299 -7.05 12.48 0.45
C MET A 299 -8.15 12.43 -0.62
N ALA A 300 -8.50 11.26 -1.12
CA ALA A 300 -9.60 11.06 -2.06
C ALA A 300 -10.96 11.45 -1.48
N CYS A 301 -11.19 11.21 -0.18
CA CYS A 301 -12.36 11.69 0.54
C CYS A 301 -12.33 13.20 0.85
N GLY A 302 -11.23 13.90 0.56
CA GLY A 302 -11.11 15.35 0.74
C GLY A 302 -10.69 15.77 2.14
N LEU A 303 -10.06 14.89 2.93
CA LEU A 303 -9.51 15.24 4.24
C LEU A 303 -8.21 16.05 4.09
N ALA A 304 -8.01 16.98 5.02
CA ALA A 304 -6.68 17.56 5.19
C ALA A 304 -5.70 16.48 5.64
N ALA A 305 -4.64 16.26 4.89
CA ALA A 305 -3.68 15.21 5.15
C ALA A 305 -2.44 15.75 5.87
N VAL A 306 -2.07 15.08 6.96
CA VAL A 306 -0.83 15.33 7.72
C VAL A 306 -0.08 14.02 7.81
N ALA A 307 1.11 13.93 7.22
CA ALA A 307 1.93 12.73 7.29
C ALA A 307 3.41 13.06 7.44
N THR A 308 4.18 12.11 7.93
CA THR A 308 5.64 12.22 8.00
C THR A 308 6.28 12.14 6.60
N ASP A 309 7.38 12.86 6.40
CA ASP A 309 8.21 12.82 5.18
C ASP A 309 9.01 11.50 5.13
N VAL A 310 8.32 10.41 4.86
CA VAL A 310 8.90 9.06 4.74
C VAL A 310 8.29 8.30 3.54
N GLY A 311 9.08 7.41 2.95
CA GLY A 311 8.64 6.66 1.79
C GLY A 311 8.25 7.56 0.62
N ALA A 312 7.14 7.24 -0.02
CA ALA A 312 6.55 8.03 -1.10
C ALA A 312 5.57 9.11 -0.59
N ASP A 313 5.22 9.12 0.70
CA ASP A 313 4.21 10.04 1.25
C ASP A 313 4.64 11.51 1.11
N GLY A 314 5.96 11.78 1.16
CA GLY A 314 6.52 13.10 0.86
C GLY A 314 6.23 13.57 -0.56
N GLU A 315 6.34 12.69 -1.56
CA GLU A 315 6.00 13.00 -2.96
C GLU A 315 4.49 13.17 -3.16
N VAL A 316 3.68 12.42 -2.42
CA VAL A 316 2.21 12.53 -2.47
C VAL A 316 1.74 13.88 -1.95
N LEU A 317 2.28 14.35 -0.82
CA LEU A 317 1.90 15.60 -0.18
C LEU A 317 2.63 16.84 -0.71
N ALA A 318 3.54 16.68 -1.66
CA ALA A 318 4.27 17.78 -2.26
C ALA A 318 3.33 18.86 -2.87
N ASP A 319 3.88 20.05 -3.12
CA ASP A 319 3.20 21.20 -3.72
C ASP A 319 1.96 21.68 -2.93
N GLY A 320 1.97 21.47 -1.60
CA GLY A 320 0.93 21.91 -0.69
C GLY A 320 -0.34 21.03 -0.73
N ALA A 321 -0.24 19.78 -1.18
CA ALA A 321 -1.33 18.81 -1.12
C ALA A 321 -1.61 18.29 0.29
N GLY A 322 -0.76 18.63 1.26
CA GLY A 322 -0.90 18.30 2.67
C GLY A 322 0.24 18.89 3.49
N ILE A 323 0.34 18.50 4.74
CA ILE A 323 1.40 18.94 5.67
C ILE A 323 2.36 17.79 5.91
N LEU A 324 3.65 18.05 5.69
CA LEU A 324 4.73 17.09 5.95
C LEU A 324 5.35 17.35 7.33
N LEU A 325 5.47 16.28 8.12
CA LEU A 325 6.12 16.28 9.43
C LEU A 325 7.56 15.78 9.29
N ASP A 326 8.48 16.38 10.05
CA ASP A 326 9.80 15.80 10.23
C ASP A 326 9.71 14.54 11.12
N PRO A 327 10.11 13.35 10.62
CA PRO A 327 10.06 12.12 11.39
C PRO A 327 10.82 12.13 12.71
N THR A 328 11.74 13.09 12.91
CA THR A 328 12.49 13.27 14.16
C THR A 328 11.77 14.17 15.18
N ARG A 329 10.73 14.90 14.75
CA ARG A 329 10.03 15.93 15.56
C ARG A 329 8.52 15.75 15.60
N VAL A 330 8.01 14.60 15.20
CA VAL A 330 6.57 14.32 15.01
C VAL A 330 5.69 14.82 16.15
N THR A 331 6.01 14.46 17.39
CA THR A 331 5.21 14.88 18.56
C THR A 331 5.16 16.40 18.72
N ALA A 332 6.29 17.08 18.62
CA ALA A 332 6.36 18.53 18.79
C ALA A 332 5.63 19.29 17.67
N GLU A 333 5.77 18.85 16.43
CA GLU A 333 5.08 19.47 15.30
C GLU A 333 3.57 19.22 15.36
N LEU A 334 3.13 18.01 15.73
CA LEU A 334 1.72 17.72 15.93
C LEU A 334 1.10 18.54 17.07
N GLN A 335 1.82 18.81 18.18
CA GLN A 335 1.33 19.67 19.26
C GLN A 335 0.98 21.08 18.78
N THR A 336 1.70 21.60 17.78
CA THR A 336 1.41 22.88 17.16
C THR A 336 0.29 22.79 16.12
N LEU A 337 0.33 21.75 15.29
CA LEU A 337 -0.58 21.62 14.16
C LEU A 337 -2.00 21.19 14.53
N LEU A 338 -2.17 20.34 15.55
CA LEU A 338 -3.48 19.83 15.94
C LEU A 338 -4.45 20.95 16.33
N PRO A 339 -4.10 21.90 17.25
CA PRO A 339 -4.96 23.04 17.58
C PRO A 339 -5.19 23.95 16.37
N LEU A 340 -4.17 24.22 15.57
CA LEU A 340 -4.30 25.04 14.35
C LEU A 340 -5.34 24.47 13.40
N LEU A 341 -5.26 23.16 13.09
CA LEU A 341 -6.20 22.49 12.19
C LEU A 341 -7.60 22.34 12.78
N ARG A 342 -7.73 22.29 14.11
CA ARG A 342 -9.02 22.35 14.79
C ARG A 342 -9.67 23.71 14.60
N ASP A 343 -8.93 24.80 14.82
CA ASP A 343 -9.47 26.15 14.94
C ASP A 343 -9.63 26.84 13.57
N GLN A 344 -8.70 26.58 12.63
CA GLN A 344 -8.70 27.18 11.30
C GLN A 344 -9.48 26.30 10.30
N ARG A 345 -10.81 26.34 10.35
CA ARG A 345 -11.70 25.48 9.51
C ARG A 345 -11.48 25.68 8.02
N GLU A 346 -11.39 26.93 7.57
CA GLU A 346 -11.20 27.25 6.16
C GLU A 346 -9.85 26.75 5.63
N PHE A 347 -8.80 26.91 6.43
CA PHE A 347 -7.48 26.38 6.09
C PHE A 347 -7.51 24.85 5.96
N THR A 348 -8.15 24.15 6.91
CA THR A 348 -8.31 22.69 6.89
C THR A 348 -9.08 22.24 5.66
N GLN A 349 -10.17 22.93 5.31
CA GLN A 349 -10.95 22.63 4.10
C GLN A 349 -10.14 22.87 2.82
N LEU A 350 -9.37 23.95 2.74
CA LEU A 350 -8.50 24.26 1.61
C LEU A 350 -7.44 23.15 1.42
N LEU A 351 -6.83 22.66 2.50
CA LEU A 351 -5.90 21.54 2.44
C LEU A 351 -6.58 20.27 1.91
N GLY A 352 -7.78 19.97 2.38
CA GLY A 352 -8.55 18.82 1.92
C GLY A 352 -8.90 18.90 0.42
N MET A 353 -9.28 20.06 -0.06
CA MET A 353 -9.52 20.28 -1.50
C MET A 353 -8.24 20.06 -2.34
N LYS A 354 -7.09 20.57 -1.88
CA LYS A 354 -5.80 20.35 -2.55
C LYS A 354 -5.37 18.89 -2.52
N ALA A 355 -5.58 18.21 -1.36
CA ALA A 355 -5.32 16.79 -1.22
C ALA A 355 -6.11 15.96 -2.24
N ARG A 356 -7.43 16.17 -2.34
CA ARG A 356 -8.27 15.48 -3.32
C ARG A 356 -7.85 15.79 -4.76
N ARG A 357 -7.60 17.05 -5.09
CA ARG A 357 -7.13 17.44 -6.42
C ARG A 357 -5.86 16.69 -6.82
N ARG A 358 -4.89 16.58 -5.93
CA ARG A 358 -3.64 15.84 -6.14
C ARG A 358 -3.90 14.37 -6.45
N VAL A 359 -4.84 13.73 -5.72
CA VAL A 359 -5.22 12.33 -5.99
C VAL A 359 -5.87 12.19 -7.36
N LEU A 360 -6.81 13.05 -7.71
CA LEU A 360 -7.49 13.03 -9.01
C LEU A 360 -6.50 13.20 -10.18
N GLU A 361 -5.48 14.03 -10.02
CA GLU A 361 -4.47 14.30 -11.05
C GLU A 361 -3.45 13.17 -11.22
N ARG A 362 -3.08 12.43 -10.15
CA ARG A 362 -1.89 11.56 -10.18
C ARG A 362 -2.07 10.16 -9.61
N TYR A 363 -3.07 9.93 -8.75
CA TYR A 363 -3.15 8.72 -7.93
C TYR A 363 -4.49 8.00 -8.06
N THR A 364 -5.18 8.11 -9.21
CA THR A 364 -6.40 7.32 -9.43
C THR A 364 -6.04 5.88 -9.79
N LEU A 365 -6.84 4.93 -9.33
CA LEU A 365 -6.69 3.51 -9.65
C LEU A 365 -6.75 3.27 -11.16
N SER A 366 -7.68 3.93 -11.85
CA SER A 366 -7.81 3.83 -13.32
C SER A 366 -6.54 4.25 -14.04
N HIS A 367 -5.88 5.35 -13.59
CA HIS A 367 -4.62 5.80 -14.17
C HIS A 367 -3.48 4.80 -13.89
N ASN A 368 -3.39 4.27 -12.66
CA ASN A 368 -2.43 3.23 -12.30
C ASN A 368 -2.56 2.01 -13.22
N ILE A 369 -3.78 1.45 -13.34
CA ILE A 369 -4.04 0.27 -14.18
C ILE A 369 -3.71 0.55 -15.65
N SER A 370 -4.05 1.75 -16.18
CA SER A 370 -3.72 2.14 -17.56
C SER A 370 -2.21 2.13 -17.82
N ARG A 371 -1.41 2.62 -16.88
CA ARG A 371 0.05 2.63 -16.99
C ARG A 371 0.65 1.21 -16.89
N VAL A 372 0.10 0.38 -16.01
CA VAL A 372 0.51 -1.04 -15.90
C VAL A 372 0.18 -1.77 -17.20
N GLU A 373 -1.02 -1.58 -17.74
CA GLU A 373 -1.45 -2.18 -19.01
C GLU A 373 -0.58 -1.74 -20.19
N GLN A 374 -0.24 -0.46 -20.26
CA GLN A 374 0.65 0.07 -21.28
C GLN A 374 2.04 -0.60 -21.20
N LEU A 375 2.60 -0.70 -20.01
CA LEU A 375 3.88 -1.37 -19.79
C LEU A 375 3.86 -2.83 -20.28
N TYR A 376 2.77 -3.54 -20.04
CA TYR A 376 2.61 -4.92 -20.51
C TYR A 376 2.55 -5.01 -22.05
N ARG A 377 1.81 -4.10 -22.69
CA ARG A 377 1.71 -4.05 -24.16
C ARG A 377 3.07 -3.81 -24.80
N GLU A 378 3.87 -2.87 -24.27
CA GLU A 378 5.21 -2.57 -24.74
C GLU A 378 6.13 -3.80 -24.68
N LEU A 379 6.10 -4.53 -23.55
CA LEU A 379 6.92 -5.72 -23.37
C LEU A 379 6.50 -6.88 -24.29
N CYS A 380 5.20 -7.14 -24.43
CA CYS A 380 4.70 -8.21 -25.27
C CYS A 380 4.97 -7.94 -26.77
N GLN A 381 4.93 -6.67 -27.21
CA GLN A 381 5.28 -6.30 -28.59
C GLN A 381 6.76 -6.51 -28.89
N GLY A 382 7.66 -6.09 -27.98
CA GLY A 382 9.10 -6.30 -28.10
C GLY A 382 9.48 -7.78 -28.17
N SER A 383 8.86 -8.62 -27.35
CA SER A 383 9.10 -10.07 -27.34
C SER A 383 8.64 -10.77 -28.63
N ARG A 384 7.55 -10.31 -29.26
CA ARG A 384 7.06 -10.87 -30.55
C ARG A 384 7.98 -10.51 -31.72
N GLN A 385 8.61 -9.33 -31.71
CA GLN A 385 9.57 -8.94 -32.74
C GLN A 385 10.84 -9.78 -32.65
N HIS A 386 11.35 -10.08 -31.45
CA HIS A 386 12.53 -10.94 -31.26
C HIS A 386 12.27 -12.42 -31.61
N ARG A 387 11.02 -12.91 -31.57
CA ARG A 387 10.66 -14.27 -32.01
C ARG A 387 10.55 -14.41 -33.54
N ARG A 388 10.45 -13.28 -34.26
CA ARG A 388 10.30 -13.27 -35.74
C ARG A 388 11.61 -12.93 -36.48
N ALA A 389 12.61 -12.45 -35.78
CA ALA A 389 13.96 -12.21 -36.26
C ALA A 389 14.87 -13.42 -35.95
#